data_491c0d2e76730f95093269b489f979c7
#
_entry.id   491c0d2e76730f95093269b489f979c7
#
_cell.length_a   1.000
_cell.length_b   1.000
_cell.length_c   1.000
_cell.angle_alpha   90.00
_cell.angle_beta   90.00
_cell.angle_gamma   90.00
#
_symmetry.space_group_name_H-M   'P 1'
#
loop_
_entity.id
_entity.type
_entity.pdbx_description
1 polymer ?
#
loop_
_entity_poly.entity_id
_entity_poly.type
_entity_poly.pdbx_seq_one_letter_code
_entity_poly.pdbx_strand_id
1 'polypeptide(L)'
;MTVKLNAKGYEALRERTPVIEWYAELQTGDGTPVCDRFALATHRTSAENVTPMTFSFPITGADCVSLPSQIEQVQLFEAASGGDPLSAAESVEPLLLFLVGDAGAVVLTIYLPEVA
;
A
#
# COMPACT_ATOMS: atom_id res chain seq x y z
N MET A 1 -3.25 8.87 5.28
CA MET A 1 -2.74 9.06 3.91
C MET A 1 -3.82 8.64 2.92
N THR A 2 -4.00 9.41 1.88
CA THR A 2 -5.00 9.17 0.84
C THR A 2 -4.30 8.83 -0.47
N VAL A 3 -4.72 7.74 -1.12
CA VAL A 3 -4.18 7.32 -2.41
C VAL A 3 -5.15 7.70 -3.52
N LYS A 4 -4.63 8.31 -4.58
CA LYS A 4 -5.38 8.59 -5.80
C LYS A 4 -5.08 7.50 -6.82
N LEU A 5 -6.11 6.97 -7.44
CA LEU A 5 -5.94 6.00 -8.51
C LEU A 5 -5.51 6.70 -9.81
N ASN A 6 -4.70 6.01 -10.61
CA ASN A 6 -4.38 6.42 -11.96
C ASN A 6 -5.37 5.76 -12.95
N ALA A 7 -5.15 5.95 -14.25
CA ALA A 7 -6.01 5.36 -15.28
C ALA A 7 -6.12 3.85 -15.17
N LYS A 8 -5.03 3.17 -14.83
CA LYS A 8 -5.01 1.71 -14.64
C LYS A 8 -5.86 1.29 -13.43
N GLY A 9 -5.82 2.06 -12.33
CA GLY A 9 -6.64 1.79 -11.15
C GLY A 9 -8.12 1.95 -11.43
N TYR A 10 -8.52 3.00 -12.16
CA TYR A 10 -9.92 3.18 -12.56
C TYR A 10 -10.39 2.11 -13.54
N GLU A 11 -9.51 1.66 -14.45
CA GLU A 11 -9.81 0.55 -15.35
C GLU A 11 -10.08 -0.72 -14.55
N ALA A 12 -9.27 -1.02 -13.54
CA ALA A 12 -9.47 -2.17 -12.66
C ALA A 12 -10.82 -2.11 -11.96
N LEU A 13 -11.24 -0.94 -11.48
CA LEU A 13 -12.56 -0.76 -10.87
C LEU A 13 -13.69 -1.01 -11.88
N ARG A 14 -13.55 -0.52 -13.11
CA ARG A 14 -14.54 -0.74 -14.16
C ARG A 14 -14.68 -2.22 -14.52
N GLU A 15 -13.58 -2.97 -14.48
CA GLU A 15 -13.54 -4.41 -14.71
C GLU A 15 -13.96 -5.21 -13.48
N ARG A 16 -14.33 -4.49 -12.39
CA ARG A 16 -14.80 -5.07 -11.14
C ARG A 16 -13.76 -5.90 -10.38
N THR A 17 -12.47 -5.58 -10.54
CA THR A 17 -11.47 -6.14 -9.64
C THR A 17 -11.65 -5.50 -8.28
N PRO A 18 -12.06 -6.23 -7.24
CA PRO A 18 -12.26 -5.63 -5.92
C PRO A 18 -10.96 -5.04 -5.38
N VAL A 19 -11.04 -3.84 -4.82
CA VAL A 19 -9.88 -3.19 -4.17
C VAL A 19 -9.25 -4.12 -3.13
N ILE A 20 -10.08 -4.90 -2.45
CA ILE A 20 -9.61 -5.82 -1.43
C ILE A 20 -8.65 -6.90 -1.99
N GLU A 21 -8.63 -7.14 -3.29
CA GLU A 21 -7.72 -8.09 -3.93
C GLU A 21 -6.41 -7.43 -4.40
N TRP A 22 -6.24 -6.14 -4.14
CA TRP A 22 -5.03 -5.41 -4.52
C TRP A 22 -3.94 -5.59 -3.47
N TYR A 23 -2.75 -5.11 -3.81
CA TYR A 23 -1.55 -5.16 -2.96
C TYR A 23 -0.94 -3.78 -2.80
N ALA A 24 -0.35 -3.54 -1.63
CA ALA A 24 0.39 -2.31 -1.35
C ALA A 24 1.89 -2.61 -1.27
N GLU A 25 2.68 -1.81 -1.96
CA GLU A 25 4.13 -1.88 -1.93
C GLU A 25 4.68 -0.68 -1.16
N LEU A 26 5.39 -0.96 -0.07
CA LEU A 26 6.07 0.07 0.70
C LEU A 26 7.44 0.32 0.07
N GLN A 27 7.77 1.58 -0.15
CA GLN A 27 8.94 1.98 -0.93
C GLN A 27 9.76 3.05 -0.23
N THR A 28 11.06 3.09 -0.58
CA THR A 28 11.91 4.23 -0.29
C THR A 28 11.53 5.41 -1.19
N GLY A 29 12.11 6.57 -0.95
CA GLY A 29 11.79 7.78 -1.72
C GLY A 29 12.12 7.71 -3.21
N ASP A 30 12.98 6.79 -3.62
CA ASP A 30 13.34 6.56 -5.02
C ASP A 30 12.51 5.45 -5.68
N GLY A 31 11.52 4.88 -4.97
CA GLY A 31 10.66 3.84 -5.50
C GLY A 31 11.16 2.42 -5.30
N THR A 32 12.23 2.21 -4.55
CA THR A 32 12.74 0.86 -4.28
C THR A 32 11.87 0.15 -3.24
N PRO A 33 11.39 -1.07 -3.53
CA PRO A 33 10.61 -1.84 -2.55
C PRO A 33 11.42 -2.15 -1.30
N VAL A 34 10.80 -1.98 -0.13
CA VAL A 34 11.42 -2.23 1.17
C VAL A 34 11.23 -3.69 1.60
N CYS A 35 10.12 -4.30 1.21
CA CYS A 35 9.74 -5.66 1.58
C CYS A 35 8.75 -6.20 0.54
N ASP A 36 8.28 -7.43 0.75
CA ASP A 36 7.20 -7.99 -0.06
C ASP A 36 5.93 -7.17 0.07
N ARG A 37 5.10 -7.16 -0.97
CA ARG A 37 3.83 -6.43 -0.97
C ARG A 37 2.87 -7.01 0.05
N PHE A 38 2.05 -6.13 0.65
CA PHE A 38 1.00 -6.51 1.59
C PHE A 38 -0.32 -6.68 0.84
N ALA A 39 -1.00 -7.81 1.06
CA ALA A 39 -2.35 -8.00 0.54
C ALA A 39 -3.32 -7.11 1.32
N LEU A 40 -4.14 -6.33 0.62
CA LEU A 40 -5.12 -5.46 1.27
C LEU A 40 -6.16 -6.27 2.03
N ALA A 41 -6.54 -7.43 1.51
CA ALA A 41 -7.57 -8.29 2.11
C ALA A 41 -7.31 -8.65 3.58
N THR A 42 -6.04 -8.84 3.95
CA THR A 42 -5.65 -9.27 5.29
C THR A 42 -5.25 -8.13 6.21
N HIS A 43 -5.29 -6.88 5.74
CA HIS A 43 -4.81 -5.72 6.48
C HIS A 43 -5.86 -4.62 6.64
N ARG A 44 -7.11 -4.88 6.26
CA ARG A 44 -8.18 -3.90 6.39
C ARG A 44 -8.54 -3.66 7.86
N THR A 45 -8.65 -2.39 8.23
CA THR A 45 -9.04 -1.96 9.58
C THR A 45 -10.43 -1.33 9.62
N SER A 46 -11.00 -0.96 8.46
CA SER A 46 -12.37 -0.46 8.38
C SER A 46 -13.37 -1.60 8.20
N ALA A 47 -14.65 -1.32 8.49
CA ALA A 47 -15.73 -2.29 8.24
C ALA A 47 -15.92 -2.52 6.74
N GLU A 48 -16.54 -3.65 6.38
CA GLU A 48 -16.94 -3.93 4.99
C GLU A 48 -17.91 -2.88 4.49
N ASN A 49 -17.81 -2.59 3.19
CA ASN A 49 -18.70 -1.66 2.48
C ASN A 49 -18.67 -0.22 3.03
N VAL A 50 -17.63 0.13 3.78
CA VAL A 50 -17.42 1.48 4.30
C VAL A 50 -16.43 2.21 3.40
N THR A 51 -16.73 3.43 3.03
CA THR A 51 -15.85 4.34 2.31
C THR A 51 -15.56 5.55 3.19
N PRO A 52 -14.31 5.97 3.43
CA PRO A 52 -13.07 5.40 2.87
C PRO A 52 -12.70 4.05 3.49
N MET A 53 -11.94 3.27 2.72
CA MET A 53 -11.38 2.02 3.21
C MET A 53 -10.02 2.30 3.86
N THR A 54 -9.80 1.76 5.05
CA THR A 54 -8.53 1.93 5.76
C THR A 54 -7.81 0.60 5.96
N PHE A 55 -6.48 0.67 5.88
CA PHE A 55 -5.60 -0.49 6.02
C PHE A 55 -4.41 -0.14 6.91
N SER A 56 -3.90 -1.12 7.63
CA SER A 56 -2.68 -0.96 8.42
C SER A 56 -1.72 -2.08 8.09
N PHE A 57 -0.48 -1.71 7.77
CA PHE A 57 0.57 -2.65 7.40
C PHE A 57 1.67 -2.64 8.46
N PRO A 58 1.64 -3.60 9.40
CA PRO A 58 2.71 -3.72 10.38
C PRO A 58 3.98 -4.22 9.71
N ILE A 59 5.12 -3.63 10.07
CA ILE A 59 6.41 -4.01 9.51
C ILE A 59 7.49 -3.97 10.59
N THR A 60 8.40 -4.93 10.51
CA THR A 60 9.59 -4.98 11.39
C THR A 60 10.86 -4.89 10.53
N GLY A 61 11.99 -4.62 11.18
CA GLY A 61 13.27 -4.63 10.48
C GLY A 61 13.58 -6.00 9.86
N ALA A 62 13.09 -7.08 10.46
CA ALA A 62 13.26 -8.42 9.92
C ALA A 62 12.54 -8.63 8.58
N ASP A 63 11.46 -7.87 8.31
CA ASP A 63 10.72 -7.97 7.06
C ASP A 63 11.42 -7.25 5.90
N CYS A 64 12.35 -6.34 6.21
CA CYS A 64 13.00 -5.51 5.20
C CYS A 64 14.08 -6.29 4.43
N VAL A 65 14.17 -5.98 3.13
CA VAL A 65 15.19 -6.58 2.25
C VAL A 65 16.60 -6.19 2.73
N SER A 66 16.76 -4.98 3.22
CA SER A 66 18.04 -4.49 3.77
C SER A 66 17.78 -3.49 4.88
N LEU A 67 18.77 -3.30 5.75
CA LEU A 67 18.73 -2.33 6.84
C LEU A 67 19.94 -1.42 6.77
N PRO A 68 19.82 -0.14 7.15
CA PRO A 68 18.57 0.52 7.54
C PRO A 68 17.64 0.74 6.35
N SER A 69 16.32 0.76 6.61
CA SER A 69 15.31 1.06 5.61
C SER A 69 14.46 2.25 6.04
N GLN A 70 14.19 3.16 5.13
CA GLN A 70 13.28 4.27 5.37
C GLN A 70 12.12 4.20 4.38
N ILE A 71 10.92 3.97 4.92
CA ILE A 71 9.70 3.92 4.12
C ILE A 71 9.20 5.35 3.97
N GLU A 72 9.08 5.81 2.72
CA GLU A 72 8.69 7.18 2.41
C GLU A 72 7.45 7.27 1.51
N GLN A 73 7.08 6.17 0.86
CA GLN A 73 5.92 6.16 -0.05
C GLN A 73 5.31 4.78 -0.17
N VAL A 74 4.09 4.73 -0.70
CA VAL A 74 3.35 3.51 -0.98
C VAL A 74 2.76 3.57 -2.38
N GLN A 75 2.64 2.42 -3.04
CA GLN A 75 2.03 2.32 -4.36
C GLN A 75 1.16 1.07 -4.43
N LEU A 76 0.05 1.13 -5.17
CA LEU A 76 -0.90 0.02 -5.28
C LEU A 76 -0.68 -0.78 -6.56
N PHE A 77 -0.91 -2.09 -6.47
CA PHE A 77 -0.77 -3.05 -7.57
C PHE A 77 -1.88 -4.10 -7.51
N GLU A 78 -2.19 -4.72 -8.66
CA GLU A 78 -3.15 -5.82 -8.71
C GLU A 78 -2.53 -7.19 -8.39
N ALA A 79 -1.20 -7.29 -8.42
CA ALA A 79 -0.50 -8.55 -8.26
C ALA A 79 0.46 -8.51 -7.07
N ALA A 80 0.76 -9.68 -6.51
CA ALA A 80 1.70 -9.81 -5.40
C ALA A 80 3.12 -9.43 -5.81
N SER A 81 3.45 -9.50 -7.09
CA SER A 81 4.74 -9.05 -7.63
C SER A 81 4.59 -8.66 -9.10
N GLY A 82 5.44 -7.76 -9.55
CA GLY A 82 5.40 -7.28 -10.93
C GLY A 82 4.16 -6.48 -11.27
N GLY A 83 3.90 -6.31 -12.56
CA GLY A 83 2.74 -5.60 -13.06
C GLY A 83 2.88 -4.09 -13.03
N ASP A 84 1.91 -3.41 -13.67
CA ASP A 84 1.84 -1.96 -13.68
C ASP A 84 1.13 -1.44 -12.43
N PRO A 85 1.57 -0.33 -11.85
CA PRO A 85 0.91 0.23 -10.67
C PRO A 85 -0.50 0.75 -11.00
N LEU A 86 -1.39 0.64 -9.99
CA LEU A 86 -2.76 1.16 -10.05
C LEU A 86 -2.85 2.59 -9.56
N SER A 87 -1.81 3.10 -8.93
CA SER A 87 -1.76 4.45 -8.39
C SER A 87 -0.40 5.07 -8.62
N ALA A 88 -0.32 6.41 -8.53
CA ALA A 88 0.97 7.07 -8.35
C ALA A 88 1.52 6.70 -6.97
N ALA A 89 2.84 6.83 -6.79
CA ALA A 89 3.43 6.69 -5.47
C ALA A 89 2.98 7.85 -4.59
N GLU A 90 2.45 7.53 -3.41
CA GLU A 90 1.95 8.53 -2.46
C GLU A 90 2.88 8.59 -1.26
N SER A 91 3.23 9.81 -0.86
CA SER A 91 4.09 10.02 0.31
C SER A 91 3.39 9.61 1.59
N VAL A 92 4.13 8.93 2.46
CA VAL A 92 3.69 8.62 3.82
C VAL A 92 4.58 9.33 4.82
N GLU A 93 4.16 9.38 6.08
CA GLU A 93 5.04 9.83 7.15
C GLU A 93 6.24 8.87 7.20
N PRO A 94 7.48 9.36 7.12
CA PRO A 94 8.65 8.49 7.04
C PRO A 94 8.75 7.56 8.25
N LEU A 95 8.96 6.28 7.99
CA LEU A 95 9.18 5.26 9.00
C LEU A 95 10.57 4.68 8.81
N LEU A 96 11.43 4.83 9.82
CA LEU A 96 12.82 4.40 9.76
C LEU A 96 13.02 3.15 10.62
N LEU A 97 13.56 2.10 10.01
CA LEU A 97 13.87 0.84 10.67
C LEU A 97 15.39 0.60 10.57
N PHE A 98 16.06 0.57 11.70
CA PHE A 98 17.52 0.37 11.78
C PHE A 98 17.91 -1.07 12.09
N LEU A 99 17.18 -1.70 13.02
CA LEU A 99 17.52 -3.00 13.59
C LEU A 99 16.42 -4.00 13.27
N VAL A 100 16.78 -5.29 13.29
CA VAL A 100 15.84 -6.39 13.03
C VAL A 100 14.62 -6.34 13.94
N GLY A 101 14.79 -5.91 15.18
CA GLY A 101 13.70 -5.81 16.15
C GLY A 101 12.88 -4.52 16.10
N ASP A 102 13.27 -3.56 15.28
CA ASP A 102 12.49 -2.33 15.14
C ASP A 102 11.15 -2.63 14.49
N ALA A 103 10.10 -1.95 14.93
CA ALA A 103 8.75 -2.19 14.45
C ALA A 103 7.98 -0.89 14.26
N GLY A 104 7.04 -0.90 13.33
CA GLY A 104 6.15 0.21 13.06
C GLY A 104 4.98 -0.24 12.21
N ALA A 105 4.18 0.70 11.77
CA ALA A 105 3.07 0.43 10.87
C ALA A 105 2.86 1.60 9.91
N VAL A 106 2.43 1.27 8.69
CA VAL A 106 2.02 2.26 7.69
C VAL A 106 0.51 2.15 7.55
N VAL A 107 -0.18 3.28 7.66
CA VAL A 107 -1.64 3.34 7.52
C VAL A 107 -1.99 3.95 6.17
N LEU A 108 -2.86 3.26 5.44
CA LEU A 108 -3.31 3.64 4.11
C LEU A 108 -4.81 3.87 4.12
N THR A 109 -5.26 4.96 3.50
CA THR A 109 -6.68 5.23 3.28
C THR A 109 -6.96 5.33 1.78
N ILE A 110 -7.93 4.56 1.31
CA ILE A 110 -8.35 4.59 -0.10
C ILE A 110 -9.75 5.17 -0.18
N TYR A 111 -9.90 6.25 -0.93
CA TYR A 111 -11.19 6.84 -1.26
C TYR A 111 -11.59 6.35 -2.65
N LEU A 112 -12.71 5.66 -2.72
CA LEU A 112 -13.30 5.28 -4.00
C LEU A 112 -14.22 6.39 -4.46
N PRO A 113 -14.17 6.80 -5.75
CA PRO A 113 -15.12 7.75 -6.27
C PRO A 113 -16.52 7.16 -6.20
N GLU A 114 -17.50 7.96 -5.79
CA GLU A 114 -18.88 7.55 -5.89
C GLU A 114 -19.23 7.40 -7.36
N VAL A 115 -19.77 6.23 -7.70
CA VAL A 115 -20.31 6.00 -9.04
C VAL A 115 -21.72 6.57 -9.04
N ALA A 116 -21.85 7.69 -9.72
CA ALA A 116 -23.17 8.28 -9.89
C ALA A 116 -24.01 7.44 -10.84
#